data_4210b9f549a7b8e0450c796be05b0264
#
_entry.id   4210b9f549a7b8e0450c796be05b0264
#
_cell.length_a   1.000
_cell.length_b   1.000
_cell.length_c   1.000
_cell.angle_alpha   90.00
_cell.angle_beta   90.00
_cell.angle_gamma   90.00
#
_symmetry.space_group_name_H-M   'P 1'
#
loop_
_entity.id
_entity.type
_entity.pdbx_description
1 polymer ?
#
loop_
_entity_poly.entity_id
_entity_poly.type
_entity_poly.pdbx_seq_one_letter_code
_entity_poly.pdbx_strand_id
1 'polypeptide(L)'
;MTRSTAPSARTKVRRLRELARYDRSTLNAILDEATVCHVGFVDEGQPFVIPTAIARINDHAYIHGSRVSRMLKLLAAGNPACITVTLLDGIVVARSAFNSSMNYRSVVILGSAEKVTGEDKKIALDAFTEHLIPGRTQDIRASKPKELAATTVVRFSLDEA
;
A
#
# COMPACT_ATOMS: atom_id res chain seq x y z
N MET A 1 6.98 -12.66 -23.08
CA MET A 1 6.73 -12.31 -21.67
C MET A 1 5.62 -13.23 -21.16
N THR A 2 5.96 -14.16 -20.30
CA THR A 2 5.00 -15.05 -19.66
C THR A 2 4.14 -14.22 -18.71
N ARG A 3 2.83 -14.12 -18.99
CA ARG A 3 1.87 -13.52 -18.04
C ARG A 3 1.88 -14.40 -16.79
N SER A 4 2.28 -13.85 -15.64
CA SER A 4 2.09 -14.54 -14.37
C SER A 4 0.58 -14.71 -14.12
N THR A 5 0.21 -15.80 -13.48
CA THR A 5 -1.20 -16.03 -13.11
C THR A 5 -1.54 -15.30 -11.82
N ALA A 6 -2.83 -14.99 -11.62
CA ALA A 6 -3.29 -14.44 -10.34
C ALA A 6 -2.89 -15.35 -9.17
N PRO A 7 -2.37 -14.80 -8.07
CA PRO A 7 -1.96 -15.59 -6.90
C PRO A 7 -3.11 -16.39 -6.29
N SER A 8 -4.32 -15.85 -6.33
CA SER A 8 -5.52 -16.52 -5.80
C SER A 8 -6.78 -16.20 -6.61
N ALA A 9 -7.87 -16.87 -6.28
CA ALA A 9 -9.19 -16.58 -6.88
C ALA A 9 -9.70 -15.17 -6.50
N ARG A 10 -9.27 -14.63 -5.36
CA ARG A 10 -9.66 -13.29 -4.86
C ARG A 10 -8.99 -12.17 -5.64
N THR A 11 -7.72 -12.34 -5.99
CA THR A 11 -6.93 -11.34 -6.72
C THR A 11 -7.17 -11.39 -8.24
N LYS A 12 -7.87 -12.45 -8.73
CA LYS A 12 -8.11 -12.64 -10.16
C LYS A 12 -9.01 -11.55 -10.74
N VAL A 13 -8.46 -10.71 -11.61
CA VAL A 13 -9.23 -9.72 -12.39
C VAL A 13 -10.21 -10.44 -13.32
N ARG A 14 -11.50 -10.08 -13.23
CA ARG A 14 -12.58 -10.74 -13.99
C ARG A 14 -13.00 -9.98 -15.24
N ARG A 15 -12.94 -8.63 -15.21
CA ARG A 15 -13.25 -7.75 -16.35
C ARG A 15 -11.96 -7.21 -16.94
N LEU A 16 -11.84 -7.15 -18.26
CA LEU A 16 -10.65 -6.68 -18.97
C LEU A 16 -9.37 -7.42 -18.52
N ARG A 17 -9.44 -8.75 -18.51
CA ARG A 17 -8.37 -9.65 -18.01
C ARG A 17 -7.03 -9.44 -18.73
N GLU A 18 -7.08 -8.94 -19.97
CA GLU A 18 -5.90 -8.62 -20.79
C GLU A 18 -5.08 -7.46 -20.24
N LEU A 19 -5.67 -6.61 -19.39
CA LEU A 19 -5.00 -5.51 -18.70
C LEU A 19 -4.37 -5.94 -17.36
N ALA A 20 -4.77 -7.10 -16.84
CA ALA A 20 -4.24 -7.59 -15.57
C ALA A 20 -2.74 -7.91 -15.66
N ARG A 21 -2.03 -7.56 -14.61
CA ARG A 21 -0.61 -7.86 -14.40
C ARG A 21 -0.45 -8.42 -12.99
N TYR A 22 0.31 -9.52 -12.90
CA TYR A 22 0.57 -10.20 -11.62
C TYR A 22 2.08 -10.45 -11.43
N ASP A 23 2.89 -9.95 -12.35
CA ASP A 23 4.34 -10.06 -12.21
C ASP A 23 4.86 -9.07 -11.17
N ARG A 24 5.79 -9.52 -10.36
CA ARG A 24 6.33 -8.76 -9.23
C ARG A 24 7.00 -7.45 -9.66
N SER A 25 7.61 -7.40 -10.82
CA SER A 25 8.26 -6.20 -11.33
C SER A 25 7.27 -5.08 -11.61
N THR A 26 6.12 -5.39 -12.21
CA THR A 26 5.04 -4.41 -12.44
C THR A 26 4.43 -3.93 -11.13
N LEU A 27 4.14 -4.85 -10.18
CA LEU A 27 3.61 -4.51 -8.86
C LEU A 27 4.57 -3.59 -8.09
N ASN A 28 5.85 -3.95 -8.06
CA ASN A 28 6.87 -3.16 -7.38
C ASN A 28 7.01 -1.76 -7.99
N ALA A 29 7.03 -1.63 -9.32
CA ALA A 29 7.14 -0.34 -9.99
C ALA A 29 5.99 0.61 -9.62
N ILE A 30 4.75 0.11 -9.52
CA ILE A 30 3.59 0.91 -9.11
C ILE A 30 3.70 1.30 -7.63
N LEU A 31 4.09 0.37 -6.76
CA LEU A 31 4.21 0.62 -5.33
C LEU A 31 5.37 1.58 -5.01
N ASP A 32 6.47 1.52 -5.77
CA ASP A 32 7.63 2.39 -5.60
C ASP A 32 7.38 3.83 -6.10
N GLU A 33 6.42 4.03 -7.01
CA GLU A 33 6.00 5.35 -7.47
C GLU A 33 4.93 5.96 -6.55
N ALA A 34 4.14 5.12 -5.86
CA ALA A 34 3.01 5.57 -5.07
C ALA A 34 3.44 6.09 -3.70
N THR A 35 2.93 7.25 -3.31
CA THR A 35 3.13 7.84 -1.97
C THR A 35 1.93 7.65 -1.05
N VAL A 36 0.74 7.41 -1.61
CA VAL A 36 -0.52 7.25 -0.89
C VAL A 36 -1.21 5.96 -1.28
N CYS A 37 -1.74 5.27 -0.28
CA CYS A 37 -2.67 4.16 -0.47
C CYS A 37 -4.00 4.43 0.24
N HIS A 38 -5.03 3.67 -0.10
CA HIS A 38 -6.31 3.63 0.59
C HIS A 38 -6.45 2.27 1.28
N VAL A 39 -6.65 2.29 2.59
CA VAL A 39 -6.80 1.08 3.40
C VAL A 39 -8.27 0.86 3.71
N GLY A 40 -8.84 -0.19 3.11
CA GLY A 40 -10.18 -0.69 3.43
C GLY A 40 -10.13 -1.70 4.56
N PHE A 41 -10.95 -1.52 5.59
CA PHE A 41 -11.09 -2.43 6.73
C PHE A 41 -12.50 -2.36 7.29
N VAL A 42 -12.86 -3.33 8.14
CA VAL A 42 -14.17 -3.37 8.81
C VAL A 42 -13.97 -3.21 10.32
N ASP A 43 -14.78 -2.37 10.94
CA ASP A 43 -14.85 -2.16 12.37
C ASP A 43 -16.32 -2.27 12.82
N GLU A 44 -16.62 -3.19 13.72
CA GLU A 44 -17.99 -3.47 14.21
C GLU A 44 -19.03 -3.66 13.07
N GLY A 45 -18.63 -4.32 11.99
CA GLY A 45 -19.47 -4.55 10.80
C GLY A 45 -19.55 -3.37 9.82
N GLN A 46 -19.04 -2.18 10.18
CA GLN A 46 -19.02 -1.03 9.31
C GLN A 46 -17.71 -0.99 8.49
N PRO A 47 -17.77 -0.94 7.14
CA PRO A 47 -16.59 -0.73 6.31
C PRO A 47 -16.12 0.72 6.36
N PHE A 48 -14.80 0.88 6.41
CA PHE A 48 -14.08 2.15 6.33
C PHE A 48 -13.02 2.09 5.26
N VAL A 49 -12.72 3.24 4.64
CA VAL A 49 -11.57 3.42 3.75
C VAL A 49 -10.83 4.68 4.17
N ILE A 50 -9.55 4.55 4.52
CA ILE A 50 -8.73 5.66 5.02
C ILE A 50 -7.47 5.79 4.15
N PRO A 51 -7.19 6.99 3.58
CA PRO A 51 -5.93 7.26 2.91
C PRO A 51 -4.78 7.38 3.92
N THR A 52 -3.62 6.84 3.55
CA THR A 52 -2.40 6.96 4.35
C THR A 52 -1.16 6.81 3.47
N ALA A 53 0.02 7.19 4.00
CA ALA A 53 1.28 6.94 3.32
C ALA A 53 1.58 5.44 3.23
N ILE A 54 2.22 5.03 2.14
CA ILE A 54 2.70 3.68 1.90
C ILE A 54 4.18 3.71 1.51
N ALA A 55 4.92 2.69 1.91
CA ALA A 55 6.26 2.42 1.39
C ALA A 55 6.42 0.92 1.18
N ARG A 56 7.19 0.51 0.17
CA ARG A 56 7.54 -0.89 -0.06
C ARG A 56 8.97 -1.16 0.37
N ILE A 57 9.18 -2.27 1.06
CA ILE A 57 10.51 -2.81 1.35
C ILE A 57 10.47 -4.30 0.98
N ASN A 58 11.25 -4.69 -0.02
CA ASN A 58 11.27 -6.04 -0.55
C ASN A 58 9.85 -6.51 -0.97
N ASP A 59 9.38 -7.61 -0.43
CA ASP A 59 8.07 -8.21 -0.73
C ASP A 59 6.96 -7.80 0.26
N HIS A 60 7.10 -6.63 0.88
CA HIS A 60 6.10 -6.13 1.83
C HIS A 60 5.75 -4.66 1.57
N ALA A 61 4.46 -4.34 1.72
CA ALA A 61 3.95 -2.99 1.83
C ALA A 61 3.84 -2.59 3.30
N TYR A 62 4.31 -1.40 3.64
CA TYR A 62 4.33 -0.88 5.01
C TYR A 62 3.38 0.31 5.14
N ILE A 63 2.76 0.41 6.30
CA ILE A 63 1.90 1.52 6.71
C ILE A 63 2.28 1.92 8.13
N HIS A 64 2.24 3.20 8.44
CA HIS A 64 2.52 3.70 9.78
C HIS A 64 1.55 4.81 10.20
N GLY A 65 1.56 5.12 11.48
CA GLY A 65 0.80 6.24 12.04
C GLY A 65 0.72 6.18 13.56
N SER A 66 -0.19 6.97 14.13
CA SER A 66 -0.35 7.04 15.58
C SER A 66 -0.78 5.70 16.18
N ARG A 67 -0.16 5.31 17.30
CA ARG A 67 -0.53 4.10 18.06
C ARG A 67 -1.97 4.11 18.59
N VAL A 68 -2.62 5.28 18.66
CA VAL A 68 -4.02 5.39 19.10
C VAL A 68 -5.02 5.30 17.94
N SER A 69 -4.54 5.29 16.68
CA SER A 69 -5.37 5.12 15.49
C SER A 69 -6.18 3.82 15.57
N ARG A 70 -7.50 3.93 15.38
CA ARG A 70 -8.41 2.79 15.28
C ARG A 70 -7.97 1.82 14.18
N MET A 71 -7.74 2.33 12.97
CA MET A 71 -7.26 1.53 11.85
C MET A 71 -6.02 0.72 12.21
N LEU A 72 -4.97 1.38 12.75
CA LEU A 72 -3.72 0.70 13.06
C LEU A 72 -3.84 -0.30 14.22
N LYS A 73 -4.75 -0.08 15.17
CA LYS A 73 -5.06 -1.07 16.21
C LYS A 73 -5.65 -2.33 15.62
N LEU A 74 -6.62 -2.20 14.72
CA LEU A 74 -7.27 -3.33 14.03
C LEU A 74 -6.27 -4.06 13.13
N LEU A 75 -5.48 -3.34 12.34
CA LEU A 75 -4.46 -3.93 11.47
C LEU A 75 -3.39 -4.67 12.30
N ALA A 76 -2.89 -4.07 13.37
CA ALA A 76 -1.90 -4.69 14.24
C ALA A 76 -2.43 -5.90 15.03
N ALA A 77 -3.76 -6.03 15.15
CA ALA A 77 -4.44 -7.21 15.70
C ALA A 77 -4.66 -8.32 14.65
N GLY A 78 -4.22 -8.11 13.39
CA GLY A 78 -4.33 -9.10 12.32
C GLY A 78 -5.68 -9.13 11.61
N ASN A 79 -6.52 -8.10 11.79
CA ASN A 79 -7.79 -8.05 11.06
C ASN A 79 -7.56 -7.94 9.55
N PRO A 80 -8.38 -8.63 8.73
CA PRO A 80 -8.27 -8.55 7.28
C PRO A 80 -8.47 -7.14 6.75
N ALA A 81 -7.71 -6.77 5.74
CA ALA A 81 -7.81 -5.49 5.08
C ALA A 81 -7.57 -5.61 3.57
N CYS A 82 -7.98 -4.57 2.86
CA CYS A 82 -7.70 -4.36 1.45
C CYS A 82 -6.95 -3.04 1.29
N ILE A 83 -5.76 -3.07 0.69
CA ILE A 83 -5.01 -1.86 0.37
C ILE A 83 -5.12 -1.62 -1.13
N THR A 84 -5.43 -0.40 -1.52
CA THR A 84 -5.45 0.01 -2.93
C THR A 84 -4.52 1.19 -3.13
N VAL A 85 -3.65 1.06 -4.13
CA VAL A 85 -2.84 2.14 -4.69
C VAL A 85 -3.38 2.45 -6.07
N THR A 86 -3.45 3.72 -6.43
CA THR A 86 -3.84 4.16 -7.77
C THR A 86 -2.98 5.33 -8.22
N LEU A 87 -2.40 5.21 -9.40
CA LEU A 87 -1.65 6.25 -10.10
C LEU A 87 -2.48 6.66 -11.32
N LEU A 88 -2.93 7.91 -11.37
CA LEU A 88 -3.65 8.44 -12.50
C LEU A 88 -2.64 8.91 -13.57
N ASP A 89 -2.60 8.24 -14.70
CA ASP A 89 -1.67 8.51 -15.80
C ASP A 89 -2.22 9.53 -16.81
N GLY A 90 -3.53 9.71 -16.90
CA GLY A 90 -4.12 10.70 -17.76
C GLY A 90 -5.63 10.57 -17.94
N ILE A 91 -6.22 11.61 -18.54
CA ILE A 91 -7.64 11.67 -18.89
C ILE A 91 -7.78 11.45 -20.39
N VAL A 92 -8.66 10.55 -20.78
CA VAL A 92 -9.01 10.28 -22.18
C VAL A 92 -10.26 11.05 -22.52
N VAL A 93 -10.13 12.03 -23.41
CA VAL A 93 -11.27 12.84 -23.90
C VAL A 93 -11.70 12.34 -25.29
N ALA A 94 -12.94 11.96 -25.41
CA ALA A 94 -13.53 11.51 -26.67
C ALA A 94 -14.69 12.42 -27.11
N ARG A 95 -15.16 12.25 -28.36
CA ARG A 95 -16.31 13.00 -28.87
C ARG A 95 -17.64 12.65 -28.20
N SER A 96 -17.70 11.49 -27.53
CA SER A 96 -18.85 11.08 -26.72
C SER A 96 -18.42 10.87 -25.25
N ALA A 97 -19.31 11.21 -24.33
CA ALA A 97 -19.07 10.94 -22.90
C ALA A 97 -18.85 9.44 -22.62
N PHE A 98 -19.53 8.57 -23.36
CA PHE A 98 -19.41 7.12 -23.20
C PHE A 98 -18.00 6.59 -23.49
N ASN A 99 -17.26 7.21 -24.39
CA ASN A 99 -15.90 6.82 -24.78
C ASN A 99 -14.82 7.60 -24.02
N SER A 100 -15.21 8.60 -23.25
CA SER A 100 -14.28 9.31 -22.37
C SER A 100 -13.91 8.42 -21.17
N SER A 101 -12.66 8.45 -20.75
CA SER A 101 -12.13 7.53 -19.73
C SER A 101 -10.90 8.13 -19.05
N MET A 102 -10.20 7.30 -18.28
CA MET A 102 -8.91 7.63 -17.70
C MET A 102 -7.94 6.45 -17.88
N ASN A 103 -6.68 6.77 -18.04
CA ASN A 103 -5.57 5.81 -17.98
C ASN A 103 -5.03 5.84 -16.55
N TYR A 104 -4.90 4.68 -15.94
CA TYR A 104 -4.38 4.55 -14.59
C TYR A 104 -3.70 3.19 -14.40
N ARG A 105 -2.81 3.14 -13.45
CA ARG A 105 -2.23 1.90 -12.91
C ARG A 105 -2.66 1.74 -11.46
N SER A 106 -3.01 0.54 -11.05
CA SER A 106 -3.40 0.28 -9.65
C SER A 106 -2.89 -1.08 -9.17
N VAL A 107 -2.66 -1.16 -7.85
CA VAL A 107 -2.37 -2.40 -7.15
C VAL A 107 -3.40 -2.57 -6.05
N VAL A 108 -3.91 -3.79 -5.90
CA VAL A 108 -4.78 -4.19 -4.79
C VAL A 108 -4.07 -5.28 -4.02
N ILE A 109 -3.87 -5.08 -2.72
CA ILE A 109 -3.24 -6.04 -1.81
C ILE A 109 -4.29 -6.51 -0.82
N LEU A 110 -4.48 -7.83 -0.71
CA LEU A 110 -5.43 -8.45 0.21
C LEU A 110 -4.68 -9.21 1.29
N GLY A 111 -5.10 -9.08 2.54
CA GLY A 111 -4.51 -9.86 3.62
C GLY A 111 -4.66 -9.25 5.00
N SER A 112 -3.90 -9.78 5.93
CA SER A 112 -3.78 -9.28 7.29
C SER A 112 -2.38 -8.74 7.51
N ALA A 113 -2.27 -7.71 8.33
CA ALA A 113 -0.99 -7.10 8.64
C ALA A 113 -0.27 -7.82 9.78
N GLU A 114 1.05 -7.69 9.75
CA GLU A 114 1.92 -8.00 10.88
C GLU A 114 2.42 -6.69 11.52
N LYS A 115 2.44 -6.64 12.84
CA LYS A 115 3.00 -5.50 13.58
C LYS A 115 4.53 -5.55 13.51
N VAL A 116 5.15 -4.43 13.14
CA VAL A 116 6.60 -4.28 13.05
C VAL A 116 7.13 -3.62 14.33
N THR A 117 8.18 -4.19 14.91
CA THR A 117 8.77 -3.74 16.18
C THR A 117 10.30 -3.70 16.10
N GLY A 118 10.96 -3.21 17.15
CA GLY A 118 12.42 -3.23 17.26
C GLY A 118 13.14 -2.43 16.18
N GLU A 119 14.24 -2.96 15.68
CA GLU A 119 15.07 -2.32 14.66
C GLU A 119 14.36 -2.24 13.30
N ASP A 120 13.61 -3.28 12.91
CA ASP A 120 12.83 -3.30 11.66
C ASP A 120 11.85 -2.12 11.57
N LYS A 121 11.32 -1.68 12.72
CA LYS A 121 10.43 -0.50 12.76
C LYS A 121 11.17 0.79 12.43
N LYS A 122 12.41 0.95 12.88
CA LYS A 122 13.22 2.11 12.54
C LYS A 122 13.56 2.10 11.04
N ILE A 123 14.02 0.95 10.54
CA ILE A 123 14.30 0.75 9.12
C ILE A 123 13.07 1.10 8.27
N ALA A 124 11.89 0.66 8.68
CA ALA A 124 10.66 0.97 7.96
C ALA A 124 10.34 2.48 7.98
N LEU A 125 10.51 3.17 9.11
CA LEU A 125 10.25 4.62 9.22
C LEU A 125 11.26 5.44 8.41
N ASP A 126 12.52 5.03 8.37
CA ASP A 126 13.54 5.65 7.53
C ASP A 126 13.22 5.43 6.04
N ALA A 127 12.75 4.23 5.67
CA ALA A 127 12.30 3.93 4.31
C ALA A 127 11.12 4.81 3.87
N PHE A 128 10.16 5.12 4.75
CA PHE A 128 9.10 6.09 4.45
C PHE A 128 9.68 7.47 4.16
N THR A 129 10.65 7.91 4.94
CA THR A 129 11.30 9.21 4.74
C THR A 129 12.00 9.27 3.39
N GLU A 130 12.80 8.24 3.06
CA GLU A 130 13.51 8.15 1.79
C GLU A 130 12.57 8.00 0.60
N HIS A 131 11.47 7.25 0.76
CA HIS A 131 10.48 7.08 -0.30
C HIS A 131 9.77 8.39 -0.65
N LEU A 132 9.41 9.19 0.36
CA LEU A 132 8.74 10.48 0.16
C LEU A 132 9.69 11.59 -0.26
N ILE A 133 10.90 11.61 0.29
CA ILE A 133 11.90 12.66 0.07
C ILE A 133 13.28 11.99 0.00
N PRO A 134 13.72 11.56 -1.18
CA PRO A 134 15.00 10.88 -1.34
C PRO A 134 16.19 11.69 -0.80
N GLY A 135 17.07 11.03 -0.05
CA GLY A 135 18.25 11.63 0.60
C GLY A 135 17.97 12.33 1.93
N ARG A 136 16.69 12.44 2.34
CA ARG A 136 16.30 13.23 3.50
C ARG A 136 16.78 12.66 4.85
N THR A 137 16.97 11.37 4.96
CA THR A 137 17.42 10.72 6.20
C THR A 137 18.81 11.21 6.64
N GLN A 138 19.64 11.68 5.69
CA GLN A 138 20.96 12.23 5.97
C GLN A 138 20.92 13.62 6.65
N ASP A 139 19.83 14.37 6.44
CA ASP A 139 19.68 15.75 6.91
C ASP A 139 18.85 15.87 8.18
N ILE A 140 18.28 14.78 8.67
CA ILE A 140 17.44 14.80 9.84
C ILE A 140 18.04 14.03 11.02
N ARG A 141 17.69 14.42 12.23
CA ARG A 141 18.05 13.64 13.42
C ARG A 141 17.30 12.31 13.46
N ALA A 142 17.91 11.32 14.09
CA ALA A 142 17.23 10.05 14.38
C ALA A 142 15.97 10.24 15.22
N SER A 143 15.00 9.34 15.01
CA SER A 143 13.76 9.31 15.79
C SER A 143 14.03 9.09 17.28
N LYS A 144 13.41 9.89 18.14
CA LYS A 144 13.51 9.74 19.60
C LYS A 144 12.71 8.52 20.09
N PRO A 145 13.10 7.89 21.23
CA PRO A 145 12.35 6.77 21.79
C PRO A 145 10.85 7.06 21.98
N LYS A 146 10.50 8.27 22.42
CA LYS A 146 9.09 8.70 22.60
C LYS A 146 8.33 8.77 21.28
N GLU A 147 8.95 9.19 20.20
CA GLU A 147 8.35 9.25 18.85
C GLU A 147 8.12 7.83 18.32
N LEU A 148 9.11 6.96 18.48
CA LEU A 148 8.96 5.54 18.14
C LEU A 148 7.84 4.88 18.95
N ALA A 149 7.76 5.13 20.26
CA ALA A 149 6.71 4.58 21.12
C ALA A 149 5.30 5.08 20.76
N ALA A 150 5.17 6.30 20.22
CA ALA A 150 3.91 6.89 19.78
C ALA A 150 3.45 6.40 18.40
N THR A 151 4.32 5.74 17.63
CA THR A 151 4.04 5.29 16.27
C THR A 151 3.80 3.79 16.22
N THR A 152 2.80 3.34 15.48
CA THR A 152 2.61 1.94 15.07
C THR A 152 3.03 1.80 13.62
N VAL A 153 3.78 0.74 13.33
CA VAL A 153 4.12 0.31 11.97
C VAL A 153 3.57 -1.09 11.76
N VAL A 154 2.96 -1.31 10.63
CA VAL A 154 2.46 -2.63 10.19
C VAL A 154 2.95 -2.91 8.77
N ARG A 155 3.10 -4.19 8.41
CA ARG A 155 3.44 -4.63 7.06
C ARG A 155 2.46 -5.66 6.54
N PHE A 156 2.26 -5.67 5.23
CA PHE A 156 1.46 -6.63 4.49
C PHE A 156 2.36 -7.38 3.51
N SER A 157 2.22 -8.70 3.43
CA SER A 157 2.84 -9.47 2.33
C SER A 157 2.24 -9.07 0.98
N LEU A 158 3.05 -9.07 -0.07
CA LEU A 158 2.61 -8.87 -1.45
C LEU A 158 2.23 -10.19 -2.15
N ASP A 159 2.07 -11.30 -1.42
CA ASP A 159 1.71 -12.60 -1.98
C ASP A 159 0.30 -12.63 -2.54
N GLU A 160 -0.59 -11.79 -2.01
CA GLU A 160 -1.99 -11.61 -2.47
C GLU A 160 -2.18 -10.21 -3.09
N ALA A 161 -1.30 -9.85 -4.04
CA ALA A 161 -1.36 -8.58 -4.75
C ALA A 161 -1.52 -8.78 -6.27
#